data_4712e0e10b81418f89696fcb8bd146c4
#
_entry.id   4712e0e10b81418f89696fcb8bd146c4
#
_cell.length_a   1.000
_cell.length_b   1.000
_cell.length_c   1.000
_cell.angle_alpha   90.00
_cell.angle_beta   90.00
_cell.angle_gamma   90.00
#
_symmetry.space_group_name_H-M   'P 1'
#
loop_
_entity.id
_entity.type
_entity.pdbx_description
1 polymer ?
#
loop_
_entity_poly.entity_id
_entity_poly.type
_entity_poly.pdbx_seq_one_letter_code
_entity_poly.pdbx_strand_id
1 'polypeptide(L)'
;MNRLPGIKYGLIGGVCLVILSMIGMVEAFNQREIVSEVISMGQMLLLAAAAFIAYLPASRAGGGATGLAASVSSGLIMMAVLSLLVLLSTVVNLRQVFINASPSLFQILTFQQESLWAGVGLLLLAGGLTGLTAGLLVMMPDTLRRVVITALTTVVMVGTLQDTISPIFSEWGPLADITDLLYEGNGLSISGALVLFVTVAASAA
;
A
#
# COMPACT_ATOMS: atom_id res chain seq x y z
N MET A 1 -31.13 -7.16 -7.07
CA MET A 1 -30.11 -6.75 -8.05
C MET A 1 -29.24 -5.66 -7.44
N ASN A 2 -28.17 -6.03 -6.73
CA ASN A 2 -27.21 -5.03 -6.21
C ASN A 2 -26.19 -4.73 -7.32
N ARG A 3 -26.49 -3.73 -8.15
CA ARG A 3 -25.67 -3.38 -9.32
C ARG A 3 -24.34 -2.70 -9.03
N LEU A 4 -23.97 -2.41 -7.77
CA LEU A 4 -22.79 -1.60 -7.44
C LEU A 4 -22.01 -2.12 -6.20
N PRO A 5 -21.54 -3.38 -6.19
CA PRO A 5 -20.75 -3.87 -5.05
C PRO A 5 -19.48 -3.03 -4.84
N GLY A 6 -18.82 -2.58 -5.92
CA GLY A 6 -17.61 -1.75 -5.84
C GLY A 6 -17.82 -0.44 -5.09
N ILE A 7 -18.93 0.25 -5.30
CA ILE A 7 -19.23 1.52 -4.63
C ILE A 7 -19.40 1.32 -3.12
N LYS A 8 -20.17 0.31 -2.70
CA LYS A 8 -20.38 0.02 -1.28
C LYS A 8 -19.05 -0.26 -0.56
N TYR A 9 -18.24 -1.14 -1.13
CA TYR A 9 -16.95 -1.48 -0.54
C TYR A 9 -15.97 -0.31 -0.61
N GLY A 10 -16.01 0.48 -1.68
CA GLY A 10 -15.21 1.69 -1.81
C GLY A 10 -15.51 2.74 -0.74
N LEU A 11 -16.79 2.99 -0.46
CA LEU A 11 -17.18 3.94 0.59
C LEU A 11 -16.79 3.45 1.98
N ILE A 12 -17.12 2.19 2.31
CA ILE A 12 -16.74 1.60 3.61
C ILE A 12 -15.21 1.62 3.76
N GLY A 13 -14.49 1.18 2.74
CA GLY A 13 -13.04 1.18 2.75
C GLY A 13 -12.45 2.58 2.87
N GLY A 14 -13.00 3.56 2.15
CA GLY A 14 -12.57 4.95 2.26
C GLY A 14 -12.71 5.50 3.67
N VAL A 15 -13.83 5.22 4.34
CA VAL A 15 -14.02 5.60 5.76
C VAL A 15 -12.99 4.87 6.66
N CYS A 16 -12.75 3.58 6.44
CA CYS A 16 -11.72 2.85 7.18
C CYS A 16 -10.33 3.46 7.00
N LEU A 17 -9.95 3.84 5.77
CA LEU A 17 -8.65 4.48 5.49
C LEU A 17 -8.55 5.86 6.15
N VAL A 18 -9.64 6.64 6.15
CA VAL A 18 -9.70 7.92 6.88
C VAL A 18 -9.47 7.69 8.37
N ILE A 19 -10.14 6.70 8.96
CA ILE A 19 -9.95 6.36 10.39
C ILE A 19 -8.52 5.95 10.65
N LEU A 20 -7.92 5.05 9.85
CA LEU A 20 -6.53 4.64 9.97
C LEU A 20 -5.56 5.82 9.91
N SER A 21 -5.83 6.78 9.04
CA SER A 21 -5.03 8.00 8.92
C SER A 21 -5.20 8.91 10.14
N MET A 22 -6.44 9.11 10.60
CA MET A 22 -6.76 10.04 11.70
C MET A 22 -6.33 9.53 13.08
N ILE A 23 -6.27 8.21 13.31
CA ILE A 23 -5.71 7.64 14.54
C ILE A 23 -4.18 7.71 14.59
N GLY A 24 -3.53 8.19 13.51
CA GLY A 24 -2.09 8.42 13.47
C GLY A 24 -1.25 7.19 13.08
N MET A 25 -1.86 6.06 12.70
CA MET A 25 -1.10 4.86 12.32
C MET A 25 -0.22 5.11 11.09
N VAL A 26 -0.74 5.81 10.09
CA VAL A 26 0.00 6.11 8.85
C VAL A 26 1.24 6.95 9.15
N GLU A 27 1.11 7.97 9.99
CA GLU A 27 2.20 8.85 10.37
C GLU A 27 3.22 8.14 11.27
N ALA A 28 2.76 7.36 12.25
CA ALA A 28 3.62 6.62 13.17
C ALA A 28 4.56 5.64 12.44
N PHE A 29 4.08 5.03 11.37
CA PHE A 29 4.87 4.08 10.57
C PHE A 29 5.60 4.70 9.37
N ASN A 30 5.45 6.00 9.12
CA ASN A 30 6.04 6.65 7.95
C ASN A 30 7.57 6.83 8.05
N GLN A 31 8.14 6.79 9.25
CA GLN A 31 9.58 6.96 9.45
C GLN A 31 10.40 5.76 8.92
N ARG A 32 9.75 4.64 8.65
CA ARG A 32 10.36 3.43 8.09
C ARG A 32 10.02 3.31 6.62
N GLU A 33 11.01 3.01 5.82
CA GLU A 33 10.85 2.73 4.40
C GLU A 33 10.84 1.22 4.17
N ILE A 34 9.95 0.72 3.33
CA ILE A 34 9.97 -0.67 2.89
C ILE A 34 10.90 -0.81 1.69
N VAL A 35 10.76 0.12 0.74
CA VAL A 35 11.69 0.27 -0.37
C VAL A 35 12.21 1.70 -0.33
N SER A 36 13.52 1.84 -0.24
CA SER A 36 14.19 3.13 -0.06
C SER A 36 13.73 4.14 -1.09
N GLU A 37 13.39 5.34 -0.64
CA GLU A 37 12.93 6.48 -1.45
C GLU A 37 11.67 6.24 -2.30
N VAL A 38 11.04 5.04 -2.23
CA VAL A 38 9.89 4.69 -3.08
C VAL A 38 8.61 4.63 -2.26
N ILE A 39 8.61 3.86 -1.18
CA ILE A 39 7.41 3.63 -0.39
C ILE A 39 7.72 3.46 1.10
N SER A 40 7.07 4.29 1.91
CA SER A 40 7.14 4.17 3.36
C SER A 40 6.22 3.06 3.88
N MET A 41 6.50 2.59 5.09
CA MET A 41 5.64 1.61 5.77
C MET A 41 4.23 2.16 6.01
N GLY A 42 4.09 3.46 6.28
CA GLY A 42 2.78 4.12 6.44
C GLY A 42 1.97 4.11 5.15
N GLN A 43 2.60 4.43 4.01
CA GLN A 43 1.97 4.35 2.69
C GLN A 43 1.61 2.90 2.32
N MET A 44 2.51 1.96 2.59
CA MET A 44 2.25 0.55 2.34
C MET A 44 1.09 0.01 3.15
N LEU A 45 0.93 0.44 4.41
CA LEU A 45 -0.22 0.09 5.25
C LEU A 45 -1.53 0.53 4.61
N LEU A 46 -1.59 1.77 4.09
CA LEU A 46 -2.77 2.29 3.38
C LEU A 46 -3.06 1.50 2.11
N LEU A 47 -2.04 1.27 1.28
CA LEU A 47 -2.20 0.56 0.02
C LEU A 47 -2.58 -0.91 0.23
N ALA A 48 -2.01 -1.58 1.23
CA ALA A 48 -2.35 -2.95 1.58
C ALA A 48 -3.80 -3.06 2.10
N ALA A 49 -4.23 -2.13 2.96
CA ALA A 49 -5.61 -2.07 3.42
C ALA A 49 -6.58 -1.80 2.26
N ALA A 50 -6.24 -0.88 1.36
CA ALA A 50 -7.03 -0.59 0.17
C ALA A 50 -7.12 -1.80 -0.76
N ALA A 51 -6.01 -2.50 -1.02
CA ALA A 51 -5.97 -3.69 -1.85
C ALA A 51 -6.81 -4.83 -1.24
N PHE A 52 -6.71 -5.05 0.07
CA PHE A 52 -7.51 -6.04 0.77
C PHE A 52 -9.02 -5.75 0.66
N ILE A 53 -9.43 -4.50 0.86
CA ILE A 53 -10.85 -4.13 0.75
C ILE A 53 -11.32 -4.21 -0.70
N ALA A 54 -10.50 -3.82 -1.68
CA ALA A 54 -10.80 -3.91 -3.10
C ALA A 54 -10.87 -5.36 -3.61
N TYR A 55 -10.19 -6.30 -2.96
CA TYR A 55 -10.26 -7.73 -3.24
C TYR A 55 -11.66 -8.31 -2.95
N LEU A 56 -12.35 -7.83 -1.93
CA LEU A 56 -13.65 -8.37 -1.50
C LEU A 56 -14.74 -8.28 -2.58
N PRO A 57 -14.99 -7.13 -3.24
CA PRO A 57 -15.99 -7.07 -4.30
C PRO A 57 -15.58 -7.87 -5.54
N ALA A 58 -14.28 -7.97 -5.85
CA ALA A 58 -13.79 -8.77 -6.96
C ALA A 58 -14.05 -10.27 -6.75
N SER A 59 -13.72 -10.80 -5.56
CA SER A 59 -13.95 -12.20 -5.21
C SER A 59 -15.44 -12.57 -5.18
N ARG A 60 -16.30 -11.66 -4.70
CA ARG A 60 -17.76 -11.87 -4.68
C ARG A 60 -18.42 -11.78 -6.05
N ALA A 61 -17.84 -11.03 -6.99
CA ALA A 61 -18.32 -10.96 -8.36
C ALA A 61 -17.92 -12.18 -9.21
N GLY A 62 -17.18 -13.16 -8.64
CA GLY A 62 -16.77 -14.38 -9.32
C GLY A 62 -15.58 -14.18 -10.28
N GLY A 63 -14.81 -13.11 -10.12
CA GLY A 63 -13.68 -12.78 -11.01
C GLY A 63 -14.13 -12.24 -12.38
N GLY A 64 -13.24 -12.34 -13.35
CA GLY A 64 -13.50 -11.82 -14.70
C GLY A 64 -13.60 -10.29 -14.78
N ALA A 65 -14.10 -9.78 -15.91
CA ALA A 65 -14.19 -8.33 -16.17
C ALA A 65 -15.08 -7.58 -15.15
N THR A 66 -16.15 -8.21 -14.68
CA THR A 66 -17.06 -7.63 -13.68
C THR A 66 -16.40 -7.51 -12.33
N GLY A 67 -15.63 -8.52 -11.92
CA GLY A 67 -14.83 -8.51 -10.69
C GLY A 67 -13.74 -7.44 -10.74
N LEU A 68 -13.03 -7.34 -11.86
CA LEU A 68 -12.01 -6.33 -12.09
C LEU A 68 -12.60 -4.91 -12.01
N ALA A 69 -13.73 -4.67 -12.70
CA ALA A 69 -14.40 -3.38 -12.67
C ALA A 69 -14.87 -3.01 -11.25
N ALA A 70 -15.40 -3.98 -10.49
CA ALA A 70 -15.82 -3.78 -9.11
C ALA A 70 -14.63 -3.46 -8.17
N SER A 71 -13.49 -4.09 -8.38
CA SER A 71 -12.27 -3.86 -7.62
C SER A 71 -11.68 -2.49 -7.92
N VAL A 72 -11.50 -2.14 -9.20
CA VAL A 72 -10.98 -0.82 -9.63
C VAL A 72 -11.90 0.30 -9.15
N SER A 73 -13.22 0.17 -9.33
CA SER A 73 -14.15 1.17 -8.82
C SER A 73 -14.09 1.31 -7.30
N SER A 74 -13.93 0.21 -6.56
CA SER A 74 -13.75 0.24 -5.12
C SER A 74 -12.47 0.98 -4.72
N GLY A 75 -11.33 0.69 -5.37
CA GLY A 75 -10.05 1.36 -5.12
C GLY A 75 -10.11 2.87 -5.40
N LEU A 76 -10.68 3.25 -6.54
CA LEU A 76 -10.85 4.66 -6.91
C LEU A 76 -11.73 5.41 -5.90
N ILE A 77 -12.85 4.82 -5.45
CA ILE A 77 -13.75 5.46 -4.49
C ILE A 77 -13.07 5.58 -3.11
N MET A 78 -12.33 4.57 -2.66
CA MET A 78 -11.57 4.66 -1.41
C MET A 78 -10.61 5.85 -1.43
N MET A 79 -9.82 5.97 -2.50
CA MET A 79 -8.86 7.08 -2.61
C MET A 79 -9.52 8.42 -2.90
N ALA A 80 -10.70 8.44 -3.54
CA ALA A 80 -11.51 9.66 -3.66
C ALA A 80 -12.00 10.16 -2.29
N VAL A 81 -12.43 9.27 -1.39
CA VAL A 81 -12.80 9.63 -0.02
C VAL A 81 -11.58 10.18 0.75
N LEU A 82 -10.41 9.55 0.59
CA LEU A 82 -9.17 10.04 1.19
C LEU A 82 -8.73 11.40 0.59
N SER A 83 -8.92 11.59 -0.71
CA SER A 83 -8.68 12.87 -1.40
C SER A 83 -9.59 13.98 -0.88
N LEU A 84 -10.86 13.68 -0.58
CA LEU A 84 -11.77 14.63 0.05
C LEU A 84 -11.26 15.05 1.44
N LEU A 85 -10.67 14.15 2.22
CA LEU A 85 -10.04 14.50 3.49
C LEU A 85 -8.86 15.46 3.29
N VAL A 86 -8.00 15.20 2.31
CA VAL A 86 -6.87 16.07 1.95
C VAL A 86 -7.38 17.44 1.51
N LEU A 87 -8.39 17.52 0.66
CA LEU A 87 -9.00 18.78 0.24
C LEU A 87 -9.66 19.52 1.40
N LEU A 88 -10.34 18.80 2.30
CA LEU A 88 -10.95 19.40 3.47
C LEU A 88 -9.91 20.02 4.41
N SER A 89 -8.73 19.43 4.53
CA SER A 89 -7.64 19.96 5.35
C SER A 89 -7.13 21.33 4.90
N THR A 90 -7.37 21.72 3.64
CA THR A 90 -6.97 23.04 3.13
C THR A 90 -7.94 24.15 3.54
N VAL A 91 -9.18 23.80 3.87
CA VAL A 91 -10.24 24.75 4.23
C VAL A 91 -10.50 24.74 5.73
N VAL A 92 -10.39 23.59 6.37
CA VAL A 92 -10.68 23.39 7.78
C VAL A 92 -9.41 22.96 8.51
N ASN A 93 -9.12 23.58 9.65
CA ASN A 93 -8.03 23.15 10.52
C ASN A 93 -8.43 21.86 11.25
N LEU A 94 -8.23 20.71 10.58
CA LEU A 94 -8.60 19.40 11.11
C LEU A 94 -7.85 19.05 12.40
N ARG A 95 -6.67 19.66 12.66
CA ARG A 95 -5.90 19.42 13.88
C ARG A 95 -6.63 19.87 15.16
N GLN A 96 -7.58 20.81 15.05
CA GLN A 96 -8.41 21.22 16.18
C GLN A 96 -9.37 20.11 16.65
N VAL A 97 -9.75 19.23 15.75
CA VAL A 97 -10.70 18.12 16.02
C VAL A 97 -9.94 16.79 16.18
N PHE A 98 -8.94 16.56 15.34
CA PHE A 98 -8.15 15.33 15.34
C PHE A 98 -6.68 15.68 15.60
N ILE A 99 -6.17 15.25 16.73
CA ILE A 99 -4.80 15.59 17.20
C ILE A 99 -3.72 15.08 16.23
N ASN A 100 -4.00 13.97 15.54
CA ASN A 100 -3.10 13.33 14.58
C ASN A 100 -3.29 13.85 13.14
N ALA A 101 -4.16 14.83 12.89
CA ALA A 101 -4.28 15.49 11.59
C ALA A 101 -3.14 16.51 11.41
N SER A 102 -1.93 16.02 11.34
CA SER A 102 -0.72 16.82 11.19
C SER A 102 -0.45 17.21 9.72
N PRO A 103 0.29 18.29 9.44
CA PRO A 103 0.74 18.57 8.09
C PRO A 103 1.57 17.44 7.47
N SER A 104 2.35 16.71 8.27
CA SER A 104 3.14 15.57 7.84
C SER A 104 2.24 14.42 7.34
N LEU A 105 1.11 14.15 8.00
CA LEU A 105 0.14 13.18 7.52
C LEU A 105 -0.33 13.52 6.09
N PHE A 106 -0.69 14.77 5.84
CA PHE A 106 -1.17 15.17 4.51
C PHE A 106 -0.07 15.10 3.45
N GLN A 107 1.18 15.39 3.81
CA GLN A 107 2.33 15.18 2.91
C GLN A 107 2.52 13.70 2.57
N ILE A 108 2.38 12.80 3.54
CA ILE A 108 2.44 11.36 3.31
C ILE A 108 1.32 10.91 2.36
N LEU A 109 0.08 11.36 2.61
CA LEU A 109 -1.07 11.03 1.79
C LEU A 109 -0.93 11.54 0.36
N THR A 110 -0.30 12.69 0.16
CA THR A 110 -0.04 13.27 -1.17
C THR A 110 1.28 12.80 -1.80
N PHE A 111 1.92 11.76 -1.25
CA PHE A 111 3.20 11.24 -1.73
C PHE A 111 4.28 12.33 -1.79
N GLN A 112 4.29 13.22 -0.79
CA GLN A 112 5.25 14.33 -0.65
C GLN A 112 5.26 15.30 -1.85
N GLN A 113 4.17 15.36 -2.62
CA GLN A 113 4.07 16.28 -3.74
C GLN A 113 3.88 17.72 -3.25
N GLU A 114 4.59 18.66 -3.86
CA GLU A 114 4.44 20.10 -3.58
C GLU A 114 3.07 20.61 -4.04
N SER A 115 2.56 20.07 -5.14
CA SER A 115 1.25 20.43 -5.69
C SER A 115 0.16 19.55 -5.10
N LEU A 116 -0.83 20.17 -4.47
CA LEU A 116 -2.02 19.50 -3.94
C LEU A 116 -2.74 18.66 -5.02
N TRP A 117 -2.89 19.23 -6.21
CA TRP A 117 -3.58 18.53 -7.31
C TRP A 117 -2.78 17.35 -7.86
N ALA A 118 -1.45 17.45 -7.89
CA ALA A 118 -0.59 16.34 -8.25
C ALA A 118 -0.70 15.23 -7.19
N GLY A 119 -0.70 15.57 -5.89
CA GLY A 119 -0.89 14.62 -4.80
C GLY A 119 -2.24 13.91 -4.86
N VAL A 120 -3.33 14.65 -5.07
CA VAL A 120 -4.67 14.08 -5.27
C VAL A 120 -4.71 13.15 -6.49
N GLY A 121 -4.09 13.57 -7.59
CA GLY A 121 -3.99 12.75 -8.81
C GLY A 121 -3.25 11.44 -8.56
N LEU A 122 -2.11 11.47 -7.86
CA LEU A 122 -1.37 10.27 -7.48
C LEU A 122 -2.16 9.37 -6.53
N LEU A 123 -2.90 9.95 -5.59
CA LEU A 123 -3.78 9.19 -4.70
C LEU A 123 -4.83 8.41 -5.49
N LEU A 124 -5.50 9.06 -6.44
CA LEU A 124 -6.50 8.40 -7.29
C LEU A 124 -5.86 7.34 -8.19
N LEU A 125 -4.68 7.62 -8.74
CA LEU A 125 -3.92 6.65 -9.52
C LEU A 125 -3.53 5.44 -8.68
N ALA A 126 -3.04 5.64 -7.46
CA ALA A 126 -2.75 4.58 -6.51
C ALA A 126 -4.01 3.75 -6.20
N GLY A 127 -5.18 4.39 -6.05
CA GLY A 127 -6.46 3.70 -5.89
C GLY A 127 -6.85 2.83 -7.08
N GLY A 128 -6.65 3.35 -8.29
CA GLY A 128 -6.86 2.58 -9.52
C GLY A 128 -5.93 1.38 -9.62
N LEU A 129 -4.63 1.58 -9.33
CA LEU A 129 -3.62 0.52 -9.36
C LEU A 129 -3.86 -0.55 -8.28
N THR A 130 -4.17 -0.17 -7.05
CA THR A 130 -4.49 -1.14 -5.98
C THR A 130 -5.76 -1.91 -6.28
N GLY A 131 -6.77 -1.26 -6.85
CA GLY A 131 -7.97 -1.93 -7.33
C GLY A 131 -7.68 -2.91 -8.47
N LEU A 132 -6.84 -2.49 -9.44
CA LEU A 132 -6.42 -3.34 -10.56
C LEU A 132 -5.64 -4.57 -10.06
N THR A 133 -4.64 -4.38 -9.20
CA THR A 133 -3.85 -5.49 -8.65
C THR A 133 -4.72 -6.46 -7.85
N ALA A 134 -5.61 -5.95 -7.01
CA ALA A 134 -6.55 -6.77 -6.25
C ALA A 134 -7.49 -7.58 -7.16
N GLY A 135 -8.01 -6.96 -8.23
CA GLY A 135 -8.85 -7.63 -9.22
C GLY A 135 -8.09 -8.71 -10.01
N LEU A 136 -6.85 -8.42 -10.43
CA LEU A 136 -5.99 -9.39 -11.11
C LEU A 136 -5.66 -10.59 -10.22
N LEU A 137 -5.39 -10.37 -8.92
CA LEU A 137 -5.15 -11.45 -7.97
C LEU A 137 -6.33 -12.42 -7.87
N VAL A 138 -7.58 -11.91 -7.97
CA VAL A 138 -8.77 -12.78 -7.98
C VAL A 138 -8.85 -13.62 -9.26
N MET A 139 -8.37 -13.09 -10.40
CA MET A 139 -8.39 -13.79 -11.70
C MET A 139 -7.27 -14.83 -11.83
N MET A 140 -6.22 -14.71 -11.02
CA MET A 140 -5.09 -15.65 -11.06
C MET A 140 -5.51 -17.05 -10.56
N PRO A 141 -4.94 -18.13 -11.13
CA PRO A 141 -5.03 -19.47 -10.56
C PRO A 141 -4.54 -19.49 -9.11
N ASP A 142 -5.12 -20.34 -8.27
CA ASP A 142 -4.83 -20.39 -6.82
C ASP A 142 -3.34 -20.56 -6.51
N THR A 143 -2.63 -21.36 -7.29
CA THR A 143 -1.19 -21.57 -7.13
C THR A 143 -0.43 -20.28 -7.36
N LEU A 144 -0.65 -19.62 -8.51
CA LEU A 144 0.04 -18.37 -8.85
C LEU A 144 -0.30 -17.25 -7.85
N ARG A 145 -1.57 -17.15 -7.44
CA ARG A 145 -2.01 -16.17 -6.44
C ARG A 145 -1.28 -16.35 -5.11
N ARG A 146 -1.14 -17.61 -4.62
CA ARG A 146 -0.39 -17.90 -3.40
C ARG A 146 1.08 -17.50 -3.53
N VAL A 147 1.72 -17.85 -4.64
CA VAL A 147 3.11 -17.49 -4.93
C VAL A 147 3.31 -15.98 -4.88
N VAL A 148 2.47 -15.22 -5.59
CA VAL A 148 2.55 -13.74 -5.63
C VAL A 148 2.32 -13.13 -4.24
N ILE A 149 1.30 -13.58 -3.51
CA ILE A 149 1.02 -13.06 -2.15
C ILE A 149 2.18 -13.40 -1.21
N THR A 150 2.73 -14.62 -1.25
CA THR A 150 3.87 -15.00 -0.42
C THR A 150 5.08 -14.14 -0.73
N ALA A 151 5.41 -13.95 -2.02
CA ALA A 151 6.54 -13.14 -2.43
C ALA A 151 6.39 -11.67 -1.98
N LEU A 152 5.21 -11.06 -2.20
CA LEU A 152 4.94 -9.70 -1.74
C LEU A 152 5.02 -9.57 -0.21
N THR A 153 4.44 -10.53 0.51
CA THR A 153 4.48 -10.53 1.98
C THR A 153 5.91 -10.65 2.48
N THR A 154 6.74 -11.48 1.84
CA THR A 154 8.16 -11.63 2.22
C THR A 154 8.92 -10.33 1.99
N VAL A 155 8.74 -9.66 0.84
CA VAL A 155 9.38 -8.36 0.57
C VAL A 155 9.00 -7.34 1.65
N VAL A 156 7.72 -7.23 1.98
CA VAL A 156 7.25 -6.30 3.02
C VAL A 156 7.83 -6.67 4.38
N MET A 157 7.85 -7.95 4.76
CA MET A 157 8.41 -8.39 6.03
C MET A 157 9.91 -8.11 6.13
N VAL A 158 10.67 -8.44 5.09
CA VAL A 158 12.13 -8.22 5.08
C VAL A 158 12.46 -6.73 5.12
N GLY A 159 11.72 -5.88 4.37
CA GLY A 159 11.85 -4.43 4.44
C GLY A 159 11.52 -3.88 5.84
N THR A 160 10.45 -4.37 6.46
CA THR A 160 10.03 -3.95 7.80
C THR A 160 11.05 -4.37 8.89
N LEU A 161 11.70 -5.52 8.73
CA LEU A 161 12.64 -6.08 9.71
C LEU A 161 14.09 -5.64 9.47
N GLN A 162 14.34 -4.67 8.59
CA GLN A 162 15.69 -4.20 8.26
C GLN A 162 16.53 -3.89 9.52
N ASP A 163 15.99 -3.12 10.47
CA ASP A 163 16.69 -2.73 11.70
C ASP A 163 17.13 -3.94 12.55
N THR A 164 16.49 -5.09 12.35
CA THR A 164 16.81 -6.33 13.07
C THR A 164 17.74 -7.23 12.25
N ILE A 165 17.51 -7.31 10.95
CA ILE A 165 18.21 -8.23 10.05
C ILE A 165 19.59 -7.69 9.68
N SER A 166 19.68 -6.40 9.33
CA SER A 166 20.93 -5.78 8.87
C SER A 166 22.08 -5.89 9.89
N PRO A 167 21.89 -5.58 11.19
CA PRO A 167 22.99 -5.74 12.17
C PRO A 167 23.45 -7.18 12.35
N ILE A 168 22.53 -8.15 12.29
CA ILE A 168 22.86 -9.57 12.46
C ILE A 168 23.68 -10.07 11.28
N PHE A 169 23.31 -9.73 10.07
CA PHE A 169 23.98 -10.22 8.86
C PHE A 169 25.26 -9.47 8.54
N SER A 170 25.39 -8.19 8.93
CA SER A 170 26.63 -7.42 8.74
C SER A 170 27.81 -7.96 9.55
N GLU A 171 27.54 -8.66 10.67
CA GLU A 171 28.57 -9.31 11.49
C GLU A 171 29.05 -10.64 10.89
N TRP A 172 28.31 -11.23 9.95
CA TRP A 172 28.63 -12.52 9.33
C TRP A 172 29.20 -12.31 7.93
N GLY A 173 30.53 -12.20 7.83
CA GLY A 173 31.31 -11.88 6.62
C GLY A 173 30.67 -12.25 5.26
N PRO A 174 30.32 -13.54 4.98
CA PRO A 174 29.71 -13.90 3.70
C PRO A 174 28.31 -13.35 3.46
N LEU A 175 27.62 -12.91 4.51
CA LEU A 175 26.25 -12.36 4.45
C LEU A 175 26.25 -10.83 4.39
N ALA A 176 27.38 -10.17 4.71
CA ALA A 176 27.50 -8.72 4.60
C ALA A 176 27.28 -8.25 3.17
N ASP A 177 27.89 -8.92 2.18
CA ASP A 177 27.72 -8.58 0.75
C ASP A 177 26.26 -8.71 0.29
N ILE A 178 25.52 -9.69 0.86
CA ILE A 178 24.09 -9.87 0.57
C ILE A 178 23.28 -8.74 1.22
N THR A 179 23.66 -8.30 2.40
CA THR A 179 23.00 -7.19 3.10
C THR A 179 23.16 -5.90 2.32
N ASP A 180 24.36 -5.62 1.83
CA ASP A 180 24.65 -4.43 1.02
C ASP A 180 23.92 -4.45 -0.34
N LEU A 181 23.65 -5.63 -0.89
CA LEU A 181 22.84 -5.77 -2.11
C LEU A 181 21.33 -5.56 -1.85
N LEU A 182 20.86 -6.02 -0.69
CA LEU A 182 19.44 -6.00 -0.37
C LEU A 182 18.97 -4.64 0.16
N TYR A 183 19.80 -3.97 0.96
CA TYR A 183 19.41 -2.77 1.67
C TYR A 183 20.14 -1.53 1.15
N GLU A 184 19.41 -0.42 1.10
CA GLU A 184 19.93 0.89 0.75
C GLU A 184 19.23 1.94 1.64
N GLY A 185 20.03 2.75 2.35
CA GLY A 185 19.46 3.73 3.28
C GLY A 185 18.61 3.09 4.38
N ASN A 186 17.34 3.49 4.47
CA ASN A 186 16.41 3.05 5.52
C ASN A 186 15.43 1.96 5.04
N GLY A 187 15.67 1.31 3.91
CA GLY A 187 14.77 0.30 3.33
C GLY A 187 15.50 -0.67 2.40
N LEU A 188 14.71 -1.55 1.77
CA LEU A 188 15.22 -2.40 0.69
C LEU A 188 15.58 -1.53 -0.52
N SER A 189 16.70 -1.86 -1.18
CA SER A 189 16.97 -1.33 -2.51
C SER A 189 15.92 -1.86 -3.50
N ILE A 190 15.65 -1.14 -4.60
CA ILE A 190 14.71 -1.61 -5.65
C ILE A 190 15.19 -2.95 -6.21
N SER A 191 16.50 -3.10 -6.44
CA SER A 191 17.11 -4.35 -6.90
C SER A 191 16.95 -5.48 -5.88
N GLY A 192 17.16 -5.20 -4.59
CA GLY A 192 16.98 -6.14 -3.50
C GLY A 192 15.53 -6.63 -3.37
N ALA A 193 14.57 -5.72 -3.46
CA ALA A 193 13.15 -6.05 -3.45
C ALA A 193 12.75 -6.97 -4.63
N LEU A 194 13.28 -6.68 -5.84
CA LEU A 194 13.04 -7.50 -7.03
C LEU A 194 13.70 -8.88 -6.91
N VAL A 195 14.95 -8.95 -6.44
CA VAL A 195 15.65 -10.23 -6.24
C VAL A 195 14.91 -11.09 -5.22
N LEU A 196 14.51 -10.54 -4.09
CA LEU A 196 13.72 -11.25 -3.09
C LEU A 196 12.39 -11.75 -3.68
N PHE A 197 11.66 -10.88 -4.38
CA PHE A 197 10.39 -11.24 -5.00
C PHE A 197 10.56 -12.43 -5.96
N VAL A 198 11.52 -12.34 -6.89
CA VAL A 198 11.77 -13.39 -7.89
C VAL A 198 12.22 -14.69 -7.23
N THR A 199 13.14 -14.62 -6.24
CA THR A 199 13.66 -15.80 -5.56
C THR A 199 12.56 -16.54 -4.79
N VAL A 200 11.74 -15.79 -4.03
CA VAL A 200 10.62 -16.38 -3.28
C VAL A 200 9.57 -16.92 -4.23
N ALA A 201 9.24 -16.19 -5.30
CA ALA A 201 8.28 -16.65 -6.30
C ALA A 201 8.76 -17.94 -7.00
N ALA A 202 10.04 -18.03 -7.35
CA ALA A 202 10.62 -19.22 -7.96
C ALA A 202 10.70 -20.41 -7.01
N SER A 203 10.90 -20.19 -5.70
CA SER A 203 10.95 -21.25 -4.69
C SER A 203 9.56 -21.78 -4.29
N ALA A 204 8.51 -20.97 -4.49
CA ALA A 204 7.14 -21.29 -4.12
C ALA A 204 6.29 -21.83 -5.30
N ALA A 205 6.82 -21.81 -6.53
CA ALA A 205 6.19 -22.31 -7.75
C ALA A 205 6.42 -23.82 -7.93
#